data_d940997cb67c48b1e35d921783b7cbe6
#
_entry.id   d940997cb67c48b1e35d921783b7cbe6
#
_cell.length_a   1.000
_cell.length_b   1.000
_cell.length_c   1.000
_cell.angle_alpha   90.00
_cell.angle_beta   90.00
_cell.angle_gamma   90.00
#
_symmetry.space_group_name_H-M   'P 1'
#
loop_
_entity.id
_entity.type
_entity.pdbx_description
1 polymer ?
#
loop_
_entity_poly.entity_id
_entity_poly.type
_entity_poly.pdbx_seq_one_letter_code
_entity_poly.pdbx_strand_id
1 'polypeptide(L)'
;LLFKPVGSSATLSWVGVNASFTADLVGTYLVGLTVNDGKLDSPVVVLTVTAEKLNVAPVANAGIAQSVLTAAVVTLNGTGSTDANSDALTYRWTLTSKPASSTAALSSATVASPTFTADLAGSYVASLVVNDGKLDSTNTSTVTVTAAAANAAPVANAGSVQTVSRSGGTITVILNATGSTDANGDTLTYRWAVAYQPPTSSITLSSTTTASPTFAATVAGVYVFTLVVNDGKIDSAAATVSITVN
;
A
#
# COMPACT_ATOMS: atom_id res chain seq x y z
N LEU A 1 52.73 26.12 -13.42
CA LEU A 1 51.33 26.19 -13.05
C LEU A 1 51.02 27.62 -12.64
N LEU A 2 50.14 28.30 -13.41
CA LEU A 2 49.81 29.72 -13.17
C LEU A 2 48.74 29.91 -12.13
N PHE A 3 47.81 28.96 -12.04
CA PHE A 3 46.71 28.97 -11.08
C PHE A 3 46.34 27.51 -10.69
N LYS A 4 45.91 27.31 -9.47
CA LYS A 4 45.34 26.09 -8.96
C LYS A 4 44.35 26.38 -7.82
N PRO A 5 43.39 25.48 -7.52
CA PRO A 5 42.46 25.66 -6.42
C PRO A 5 43.19 25.91 -5.09
N VAL A 6 42.58 26.72 -4.22
CA VAL A 6 43.11 26.98 -2.87
C VAL A 6 43.21 25.67 -2.10
N GLY A 7 44.37 25.39 -1.50
CA GLY A 7 44.68 24.16 -0.78
C GLY A 7 45.21 23.02 -1.68
N SER A 8 45.23 23.18 -3.01
CA SER A 8 45.84 22.20 -3.93
C SER A 8 47.38 22.12 -3.72
N SER A 9 47.88 20.91 -3.65
CA SER A 9 49.33 20.60 -3.63
C SER A 9 49.92 20.34 -5.03
N ALA A 10 49.08 20.42 -6.09
CA ALA A 10 49.49 20.12 -7.45
C ALA A 10 50.74 20.90 -7.88
N THR A 11 51.72 20.18 -8.45
CA THR A 11 52.94 20.70 -9.02
C THR A 11 53.18 20.09 -10.40
N LEU A 12 53.77 20.88 -11.32
CA LEU A 12 54.19 20.36 -12.60
C LEU A 12 55.48 19.51 -12.48
N SER A 13 55.52 18.40 -13.19
CA SER A 13 56.71 17.58 -13.42
C SER A 13 56.98 17.48 -14.93
N TRP A 14 58.21 17.27 -15.31
CA TRP A 14 58.64 17.19 -16.71
C TRP A 14 59.39 15.91 -17.02
N VAL A 15 59.03 15.28 -18.15
CA VAL A 15 59.79 14.20 -18.76
C VAL A 15 60.03 14.57 -20.21
N GLY A 16 61.25 15.04 -20.54
CA GLY A 16 61.57 15.59 -21.86
C GLY A 16 60.78 16.86 -22.11
N VAL A 17 60.02 16.90 -23.22
CA VAL A 17 59.17 18.04 -23.60
C VAL A 17 57.73 17.95 -23.03
N ASN A 18 57.41 16.88 -22.32
CA ASN A 18 56.08 16.64 -21.76
C ASN A 18 56.01 17.14 -20.33
N ALA A 19 55.05 17.98 -20.00
CA ALA A 19 54.69 18.35 -18.64
C ALA A 19 53.46 17.59 -18.18
N SER A 20 53.45 17.15 -16.92
CA SER A 20 52.30 16.52 -16.28
C SER A 20 52.09 17.03 -14.87
N PHE A 21 50.89 16.93 -14.38
CA PHE A 21 50.53 17.16 -13.00
C PHE A 21 49.32 16.33 -12.61
N THR A 22 49.15 16.08 -11.33
CA THR A 22 47.92 15.49 -10.78
C THR A 22 47.02 16.60 -10.26
N ALA A 23 45.79 16.67 -10.80
CA ALA A 23 44.75 17.54 -10.28
C ALA A 23 44.19 16.91 -8.97
N ASP A 24 44.68 17.33 -7.85
CA ASP A 24 44.40 16.77 -6.51
C ASP A 24 43.11 17.31 -5.86
N LEU A 25 42.62 18.44 -6.36
CA LEU A 25 41.35 19.06 -5.94
C LEU A 25 40.47 19.38 -7.14
N VAL A 26 39.16 19.38 -6.91
CA VAL A 26 38.15 19.88 -7.88
C VAL A 26 38.36 21.38 -8.10
N GLY A 27 38.30 21.79 -9.35
CA GLY A 27 38.43 23.17 -9.74
C GLY A 27 39.27 23.39 -10.98
N THR A 28 39.60 24.67 -11.25
CA THR A 28 40.34 25.07 -12.43
C THR A 28 41.81 25.15 -12.15
N TYR A 29 42.61 24.60 -13.08
CA TYR A 29 44.07 24.73 -13.13
C TYR A 29 44.43 25.44 -14.40
N LEU A 30 45.32 26.45 -14.32
CA LEU A 30 45.87 27.17 -15.49
C LEU A 30 47.36 26.80 -15.63
N VAL A 31 47.70 26.26 -16.77
CA VAL A 31 49.10 25.91 -17.11
C VAL A 31 49.58 26.88 -18.20
N GLY A 32 50.63 27.62 -17.94
CA GLY A 32 51.30 28.49 -18.95
C GLY A 32 52.47 27.79 -19.57
N LEU A 33 52.57 27.90 -20.89
CA LEU A 33 53.74 27.45 -21.66
C LEU A 33 54.42 28.66 -22.31
N THR A 34 55.70 28.77 -22.10
CA THR A 34 56.60 29.68 -22.83
C THR A 34 57.70 28.83 -23.41
N VAL A 35 58.05 29.09 -24.67
CA VAL A 35 59.19 28.45 -25.34
C VAL A 35 60.22 29.53 -25.69
N ASN A 36 61.51 29.15 -25.72
CA ASN A 36 62.61 30.03 -25.98
C ASN A 36 63.49 29.46 -27.14
N ASP A 37 63.88 30.30 -28.09
CA ASP A 37 64.69 29.91 -29.24
C ASP A 37 66.21 30.06 -28.97
N GLY A 38 66.57 30.38 -27.76
CA GLY A 38 67.95 30.67 -27.32
C GLY A 38 68.27 32.16 -27.34
N LYS A 39 67.29 33.04 -27.71
CA LYS A 39 67.44 34.47 -27.76
C LYS A 39 66.27 35.22 -27.12
N LEU A 40 65.05 34.79 -27.38
CA LEU A 40 63.81 35.42 -26.90
C LEU A 40 62.80 34.38 -26.45
N ASP A 41 61.99 34.76 -25.46
CA ASP A 41 60.83 34.01 -25.02
C ASP A 41 59.63 34.26 -25.90
N SER A 42 58.85 33.24 -26.14
CA SER A 42 57.52 33.37 -26.76
C SER A 42 56.52 34.06 -25.80
N PRO A 43 55.44 34.60 -26.32
CA PRO A 43 54.27 34.91 -25.46
C PRO A 43 53.77 33.65 -24.72
N VAL A 44 53.27 33.84 -23.52
CA VAL A 44 52.68 32.72 -22.74
C VAL A 44 51.38 32.23 -23.39
N VAL A 45 51.33 30.94 -23.66
CA VAL A 45 50.06 30.26 -24.03
C VAL A 45 49.52 29.57 -22.78
N VAL A 46 48.21 29.82 -22.49
CA VAL A 46 47.54 29.29 -21.29
C VAL A 46 46.64 28.13 -21.69
N LEU A 47 46.83 26.97 -21.03
CA LEU A 47 45.95 25.83 -21.05
C LEU A 47 45.10 25.82 -19.79
N THR A 48 43.78 25.73 -19.95
CA THR A 48 42.85 25.53 -18.82
C THR A 48 42.53 24.05 -18.69
N VAL A 49 42.72 23.52 -17.50
CA VAL A 49 42.31 22.15 -17.11
C VAL A 49 41.29 22.24 -15.97
N THR A 50 40.10 21.69 -16.18
CA THR A 50 39.07 21.65 -15.16
C THR A 50 39.02 20.21 -14.57
N ALA A 51 39.25 20.12 -13.27
CA ALA A 51 39.04 18.86 -12.53
C ALA A 51 37.62 18.87 -11.92
N GLU A 52 36.84 17.89 -12.26
CA GLU A 52 35.49 17.70 -11.73
C GLU A 52 35.47 16.56 -10.72
N LYS A 53 34.50 16.57 -9.81
CA LYS A 53 34.25 15.46 -8.91
C LYS A 53 33.77 14.24 -9.71
N LEU A 54 34.36 13.08 -9.43
CA LEU A 54 33.89 11.83 -10.03
C LEU A 54 32.40 11.63 -9.68
N ASN A 55 31.59 11.37 -10.67
CA ASN A 55 30.19 11.07 -10.46
C ASN A 55 30.02 9.69 -9.84
N VAL A 56 29.18 9.59 -8.83
CA VAL A 56 28.79 8.35 -8.14
C VAL A 56 27.30 8.15 -8.39
N ALA A 57 26.94 6.97 -8.88
CA ALA A 57 25.54 6.66 -9.14
C ALA A 57 24.69 6.76 -7.88
N PRO A 58 23.46 7.27 -7.98
CA PRO A 58 22.57 7.44 -6.85
C PRO A 58 22.04 6.10 -6.27
N VAL A 59 21.42 6.16 -5.11
CA VAL A 59 20.77 5.05 -4.42
C VAL A 59 19.27 5.31 -4.37
N ALA A 60 18.48 4.41 -4.99
CA ALA A 60 17.03 4.48 -4.95
C ALA A 60 16.47 3.98 -3.61
N ASN A 61 15.42 4.67 -3.11
CA ASN A 61 14.65 4.29 -1.94
C ASN A 61 13.16 4.50 -2.23
N ALA A 62 12.41 3.42 -2.38
CA ALA A 62 10.97 3.41 -2.68
C ALA A 62 10.08 3.60 -1.43
N GLY A 63 10.66 3.82 -0.27
CA GLY A 63 9.95 3.93 1.00
C GLY A 63 9.62 2.57 1.63
N ILE A 64 8.72 2.61 2.63
CA ILE A 64 8.32 1.46 3.43
C ILE A 64 7.03 0.82 2.90
N ALA A 65 6.83 -0.47 3.19
CA ALA A 65 5.60 -1.18 2.90
C ALA A 65 4.38 -0.51 3.57
N GLN A 66 3.22 -0.56 2.90
CA GLN A 66 1.98 0.06 3.36
C GLN A 66 0.85 -0.97 3.40
N SER A 67 -0.08 -0.81 4.34
CA SER A 67 -1.32 -1.59 4.41
C SER A 67 -2.51 -0.62 4.35
N VAL A 68 -3.43 -0.87 3.43
CA VAL A 68 -4.58 0.01 3.15
C VAL A 68 -5.85 -0.82 2.97
N LEU A 69 -6.99 -0.18 2.91
CA LEU A 69 -8.24 -0.80 2.43
C LEU A 69 -8.37 -0.61 0.92
N THR A 70 -9.17 -1.45 0.29
CA THR A 70 -9.58 -1.26 -1.12
C THR A 70 -10.22 0.10 -1.33
N ALA A 71 -10.05 0.65 -2.52
CA ALA A 71 -10.42 2.00 -2.94
C ALA A 71 -9.61 3.15 -2.29
N ALA A 72 -8.65 2.86 -1.41
CA ALA A 72 -7.76 3.87 -0.87
C ALA A 72 -6.81 4.42 -1.95
N VAL A 73 -6.57 5.72 -1.89
CA VAL A 73 -5.51 6.36 -2.65
C VAL A 73 -4.19 6.19 -1.89
N VAL A 74 -3.26 5.50 -2.50
CA VAL A 74 -1.91 5.24 -1.97
C VAL A 74 -0.95 6.28 -2.51
N THR A 75 -0.11 6.85 -1.65
CA THR A 75 1.00 7.72 -2.05
C THR A 75 2.31 6.96 -1.85
N LEU A 76 3.07 6.79 -2.93
CA LEU A 76 4.43 6.27 -2.87
C LEU A 76 5.40 7.38 -2.47
N ASN A 77 6.56 7.03 -1.93
CA ASN A 77 7.52 8.01 -1.47
C ASN A 77 8.96 7.62 -1.87
N GLY A 78 9.49 8.29 -2.90
CA GLY A 78 10.85 8.13 -3.36
C GLY A 78 11.83 9.19 -2.80
N THR A 79 11.37 10.13 -1.97
CA THR A 79 12.20 11.25 -1.48
C THR A 79 13.36 10.83 -0.57
N GLY A 80 13.35 9.56 -0.10
CA GLY A 80 14.46 8.97 0.64
C GLY A 80 15.62 8.50 -0.25
N SER A 81 15.53 8.67 -1.58
CA SER A 81 16.66 8.39 -2.49
C SER A 81 17.76 9.42 -2.31
N THR A 82 19.02 8.99 -2.47
CA THR A 82 20.19 9.81 -2.20
C THR A 82 21.21 9.74 -3.30
N ASP A 83 21.99 10.82 -3.45
CA ASP A 83 23.15 10.90 -4.30
C ASP A 83 24.37 11.40 -3.52
N ALA A 84 25.55 10.75 -3.71
CA ALA A 84 26.78 11.07 -2.99
C ALA A 84 27.44 12.39 -3.47
N ASN A 85 27.11 12.85 -4.67
CA ASN A 85 27.53 14.12 -5.24
C ASN A 85 26.56 15.26 -4.89
N SER A 86 25.36 14.92 -4.38
CA SER A 86 24.24 15.82 -4.15
C SER A 86 23.64 16.36 -5.47
N ASP A 87 23.77 15.59 -6.55
CA ASP A 87 23.16 15.91 -7.83
C ASP A 87 21.62 15.80 -7.73
N ALA A 88 20.91 16.58 -8.54
CA ALA A 88 19.44 16.54 -8.57
C ALA A 88 18.95 15.22 -9.17
N LEU A 89 18.05 14.53 -8.44
CA LEU A 89 17.53 13.24 -8.86
C LEU A 89 16.25 13.38 -9.67
N THR A 90 16.17 12.61 -10.73
CA THR A 90 14.94 12.29 -11.46
C THR A 90 14.48 10.89 -11.07
N TYR A 91 13.16 10.64 -11.20
CA TYR A 91 12.51 9.42 -10.70
C TYR A 91 11.90 8.64 -11.87
N ARG A 92 11.94 7.33 -11.78
CA ARG A 92 11.26 6.42 -12.70
C ARG A 92 10.59 5.30 -11.92
N TRP A 93 9.28 5.44 -11.74
CA TRP A 93 8.44 4.47 -11.08
C TRP A 93 7.79 3.52 -12.07
N THR A 94 7.61 2.28 -11.65
CA THR A 94 6.85 1.25 -12.38
C THR A 94 6.02 0.43 -11.41
N LEU A 95 4.74 0.28 -11.68
CA LEU A 95 3.89 -0.69 -10.96
C LEU A 95 4.14 -2.07 -11.58
N THR A 96 5.00 -2.87 -10.92
CA THR A 96 5.52 -4.14 -11.47
C THR A 96 4.59 -5.33 -11.22
N SER A 97 3.72 -5.23 -10.19
CA SER A 97 2.72 -6.25 -9.88
C SER A 97 1.48 -5.61 -9.28
N LYS A 98 0.32 -6.16 -9.59
CA LYS A 98 -0.99 -5.80 -9.04
C LYS A 98 -1.94 -7.01 -9.11
N PRO A 99 -3.05 -7.04 -8.34
CA PRO A 99 -4.03 -8.11 -8.42
C PRO A 99 -4.54 -8.35 -9.84
N ALA A 100 -4.87 -9.60 -10.18
CA ALA A 100 -5.51 -9.93 -11.45
C ALA A 100 -6.78 -9.09 -11.62
N SER A 101 -7.00 -8.56 -12.82
CA SER A 101 -8.10 -7.64 -13.17
C SER A 101 -8.05 -6.25 -12.51
N SER A 102 -7.01 -5.90 -11.73
CA SER A 102 -6.82 -4.53 -11.24
C SER A 102 -6.55 -3.57 -12.40
N THR A 103 -7.18 -2.41 -12.37
CA THR A 103 -6.97 -1.30 -13.31
C THR A 103 -6.02 -0.25 -12.77
N ALA A 104 -5.49 -0.44 -11.56
CA ALA A 104 -4.59 0.51 -10.89
C ALA A 104 -3.43 0.93 -11.81
N ALA A 105 -3.19 2.23 -11.86
CA ALA A 105 -2.10 2.85 -12.58
C ALA A 105 -1.54 4.03 -11.76
N LEU A 106 -0.25 4.29 -11.91
CA LEU A 106 0.40 5.45 -11.26
C LEU A 106 -0.11 6.76 -11.87
N SER A 107 -0.33 7.78 -11.02
CA SER A 107 -0.68 9.14 -11.46
C SER A 107 0.43 9.78 -12.30
N SER A 108 1.67 9.40 -12.03
CA SER A 108 2.87 9.80 -12.79
C SER A 108 3.97 8.76 -12.57
N ALA A 109 4.79 8.53 -13.58
CA ALA A 109 5.99 7.68 -13.44
C ALA A 109 7.24 8.48 -13.03
N THR A 110 7.20 9.82 -13.04
CA THR A 110 8.42 10.65 -12.99
C THR A 110 8.49 11.61 -11.81
N VAL A 111 7.44 11.68 -10.98
CA VAL A 111 7.47 12.51 -9.75
C VAL A 111 8.01 11.70 -8.56
N ALA A 112 8.57 12.40 -7.57
CA ALA A 112 9.12 11.76 -6.37
C ALA A 112 8.07 10.97 -5.57
N SER A 113 6.81 11.43 -5.57
CA SER A 113 5.72 10.84 -4.79
C SER A 113 4.46 10.68 -5.64
N PRO A 114 4.41 9.67 -6.54
CA PRO A 114 3.20 9.38 -7.29
C PRO A 114 2.14 8.71 -6.43
N THR A 115 0.90 8.75 -6.91
CA THR A 115 -0.23 8.06 -6.29
C THR A 115 -0.80 6.99 -7.21
N PHE A 116 -1.52 6.03 -6.63
CA PHE A 116 -2.43 5.13 -7.34
C PHE A 116 -3.59 4.74 -6.44
N THR A 117 -4.70 4.27 -7.01
CA THR A 117 -5.82 3.72 -6.23
C THR A 117 -5.68 2.21 -6.13
N ALA A 118 -5.71 1.67 -4.91
CA ALA A 118 -5.74 0.23 -4.66
C ALA A 118 -7.18 -0.30 -4.88
N ASP A 119 -7.55 -0.51 -6.14
CA ASP A 119 -8.92 -0.80 -6.59
C ASP A 119 -9.42 -2.19 -6.18
N LEU A 120 -8.54 -3.17 -5.97
CA LEU A 120 -8.85 -4.53 -5.56
C LEU A 120 -8.03 -4.95 -4.34
N ALA A 121 -8.56 -5.90 -3.58
CA ALA A 121 -7.80 -6.54 -2.49
C ALA A 121 -6.64 -7.38 -3.06
N GLY A 122 -5.50 -7.32 -2.40
CA GLY A 122 -4.28 -8.04 -2.79
C GLY A 122 -3.03 -7.19 -2.69
N SER A 123 -1.96 -7.66 -3.31
CA SER A 123 -0.64 -7.03 -3.24
C SER A 123 -0.35 -6.24 -4.52
N TYR A 124 0.15 -5.02 -4.34
CA TYR A 124 0.69 -4.14 -5.37
C TYR A 124 2.17 -3.95 -5.09
N VAL A 125 3.01 -4.10 -6.11
CA VAL A 125 4.45 -3.87 -6.00
C VAL A 125 4.85 -2.77 -6.97
N ALA A 126 5.45 -1.72 -6.44
CA ALA A 126 6.04 -0.65 -7.24
C ALA A 126 7.56 -0.70 -7.12
N SER A 127 8.25 -0.43 -8.23
CA SER A 127 9.69 -0.30 -8.30
C SER A 127 10.10 1.12 -8.63
N LEU A 128 11.22 1.55 -8.07
CA LEU A 128 11.83 2.86 -8.30
C LEU A 128 13.27 2.69 -8.77
N VAL A 129 13.60 3.41 -9.83
CA VAL A 129 14.96 3.75 -10.24
C VAL A 129 15.07 5.27 -10.21
N VAL A 130 16.19 5.79 -9.75
CA VAL A 130 16.50 7.23 -9.80
C VAL A 130 17.73 7.47 -10.66
N ASN A 131 17.84 8.68 -11.23
CA ASN A 131 18.95 9.07 -12.09
C ASN A 131 19.42 10.50 -11.74
N ASP A 132 20.73 10.70 -11.66
CA ASP A 132 21.42 11.95 -11.30
C ASP A 132 21.74 12.87 -12.49
N GLY A 133 21.20 12.55 -13.67
CA GLY A 133 21.50 13.22 -14.93
C GLY A 133 22.65 12.58 -15.73
N LYS A 134 23.36 11.61 -15.15
CA LYS A 134 24.49 10.90 -15.78
C LYS A 134 24.36 9.37 -15.66
N LEU A 135 23.96 8.87 -14.48
CA LEU A 135 23.88 7.45 -14.17
C LEU A 135 22.52 7.12 -13.51
N ASP A 136 22.01 5.94 -13.82
CA ASP A 136 20.92 5.34 -13.07
C ASP A 136 21.41 4.81 -11.71
N SER A 137 20.50 4.71 -10.73
CA SER A 137 20.80 4.15 -9.41
C SER A 137 21.38 2.76 -9.50
N THR A 138 22.31 2.43 -8.57
CA THR A 138 22.97 1.12 -8.48
C THR A 138 22.01 0.00 -8.13
N ASN A 139 20.83 0.34 -7.61
CA ASN A 139 19.78 -0.60 -7.20
C ASN A 139 18.44 -0.22 -7.81
N THR A 140 17.55 -1.21 -7.96
CA THR A 140 16.11 -1.00 -8.10
C THR A 140 15.48 -1.22 -6.75
N SER A 141 14.90 -0.16 -6.17
CA SER A 141 14.20 -0.26 -4.90
C SER A 141 12.73 -0.61 -5.13
N THR A 142 12.16 -1.47 -4.30
CA THR A 142 10.75 -1.86 -4.40
C THR A 142 10.00 -1.57 -3.12
N VAL A 143 8.71 -1.27 -3.25
CA VAL A 143 7.77 -1.13 -2.14
C VAL A 143 6.54 -1.97 -2.40
N THR A 144 6.06 -2.65 -1.36
CA THR A 144 4.82 -3.44 -1.39
C THR A 144 3.71 -2.71 -0.67
N VAL A 145 2.55 -2.63 -1.31
CA VAL A 145 1.31 -2.14 -0.72
C VAL A 145 0.32 -3.29 -0.68
N THR A 146 -0.19 -3.62 0.51
CA THR A 146 -1.20 -4.67 0.70
C THR A 146 -2.56 -4.01 0.93
N ALA A 147 -3.51 -4.25 0.03
CA ALA A 147 -4.88 -3.79 0.16
C ALA A 147 -5.78 -4.91 0.69
N ALA A 148 -6.47 -4.66 1.80
CA ALA A 148 -7.50 -5.56 2.33
C ALA A 148 -8.89 -5.08 1.89
N ALA A 149 -9.84 -6.03 1.69
CA ALA A 149 -11.23 -5.66 1.46
C ALA A 149 -11.79 -4.90 2.68
N ALA A 150 -12.59 -3.87 2.43
CA ALA A 150 -13.36 -3.23 3.49
C ALA A 150 -14.36 -4.23 4.07
N ASN A 151 -14.58 -4.19 5.39
CA ASN A 151 -15.59 -5.02 6.02
C ASN A 151 -17.00 -4.60 5.60
N ALA A 152 -17.81 -5.55 5.14
CA ALA A 152 -19.23 -5.37 4.86
C ALA A 152 -20.03 -5.93 6.04
N ALA A 153 -21.15 -5.29 6.38
CA ALA A 153 -22.05 -5.83 7.38
C ALA A 153 -22.69 -7.13 6.88
N PRO A 154 -22.85 -8.15 7.74
CA PRO A 154 -23.49 -9.39 7.36
C PRO A 154 -24.99 -9.20 7.06
N VAL A 155 -25.57 -10.15 6.35
CA VAL A 155 -26.99 -10.19 6.02
C VAL A 155 -27.66 -11.29 6.84
N ALA A 156 -28.51 -10.87 7.79
CA ALA A 156 -29.31 -11.80 8.59
C ALA A 156 -30.44 -12.42 7.76
N ASN A 157 -30.60 -13.73 7.87
CA ASN A 157 -31.73 -14.47 7.33
C ASN A 157 -32.36 -15.30 8.45
N ALA A 158 -33.55 -14.88 8.91
CA ALA A 158 -34.25 -15.53 10.01
C ALA A 158 -35.07 -16.77 9.57
N GLY A 159 -34.90 -17.19 8.29
CA GLY A 159 -35.64 -18.30 7.71
C GLY A 159 -37.02 -17.91 7.16
N SER A 160 -37.71 -18.91 6.64
CA SER A 160 -39.05 -18.72 6.06
C SER A 160 -40.14 -18.71 7.13
N VAL A 161 -41.23 -18.01 6.85
CA VAL A 161 -42.48 -18.09 7.62
C VAL A 161 -42.94 -19.55 7.71
N GLN A 162 -43.38 -19.99 8.91
CA GLN A 162 -43.84 -21.35 9.14
C GLN A 162 -45.26 -21.33 9.66
N THR A 163 -46.06 -22.33 9.26
CA THR A 163 -47.34 -22.66 9.86
C THR A 163 -47.30 -24.09 10.37
N VAL A 164 -47.51 -24.28 11.65
CA VAL A 164 -47.46 -25.58 12.29
C VAL A 164 -48.76 -25.87 13.05
N SER A 165 -49.21 -27.11 13.03
CA SER A 165 -50.46 -27.52 13.71
C SER A 165 -50.13 -28.31 14.98
N ARG A 166 -50.86 -27.94 16.04
CA ARG A 166 -50.76 -28.51 17.38
C ARG A 166 -51.88 -29.49 17.61
N SER A 167 -51.58 -30.76 17.87
CA SER A 167 -52.59 -31.81 18.21
C SER A 167 -52.93 -31.82 19.72
N GLY A 168 -53.33 -30.66 20.27
CA GLY A 168 -53.76 -30.59 21.66
C GLY A 168 -52.69 -30.59 22.75
N GLY A 169 -51.40 -30.47 22.39
CA GLY A 169 -50.26 -30.46 23.31
C GLY A 169 -49.25 -29.38 23.01
N THR A 170 -48.02 -29.55 23.46
CA THR A 170 -46.89 -28.70 23.12
C THR A 170 -46.32 -29.11 21.77
N ILE A 171 -46.00 -28.14 20.89
CA ILE A 171 -45.21 -28.36 19.68
C ILE A 171 -43.86 -27.70 19.77
N THR A 172 -42.81 -28.43 19.42
CA THR A 172 -41.46 -27.84 19.28
C THR A 172 -41.28 -27.32 17.87
N VAL A 173 -40.90 -26.07 17.73
CA VAL A 173 -40.60 -25.39 16.46
C VAL A 173 -39.11 -25.06 16.40
N ILE A 174 -38.51 -25.23 15.23
CA ILE A 174 -37.11 -24.93 14.97
C ILE A 174 -37.05 -23.62 14.17
N LEU A 175 -36.27 -22.65 14.64
CA LEU A 175 -35.90 -21.48 13.88
C LEU A 175 -34.64 -21.81 13.05
N ASN A 176 -34.42 -21.10 11.93
CA ASN A 176 -33.30 -21.40 11.04
C ASN A 176 -32.66 -20.12 10.50
N ALA A 177 -31.46 -19.83 10.96
CA ALA A 177 -30.64 -18.72 10.50
C ALA A 177 -29.47 -19.16 9.59
N THR A 178 -29.42 -20.42 9.16
CA THR A 178 -28.28 -20.94 8.37
C THR A 178 -28.17 -20.27 6.99
N GLY A 179 -29.20 -19.57 6.53
CA GLY A 179 -29.17 -18.76 5.30
C GLY A 179 -28.57 -17.37 5.48
N SER A 180 -28.08 -17.00 6.68
CA SER A 180 -27.36 -15.74 6.89
C SER A 180 -25.99 -15.79 6.22
N THR A 181 -25.56 -14.67 5.65
CA THR A 181 -24.33 -14.56 4.84
C THR A 181 -23.50 -13.35 5.22
N ASP A 182 -22.21 -13.45 4.97
CA ASP A 182 -21.26 -12.34 5.02
C ASP A 182 -20.48 -12.24 3.71
N ALA A 183 -20.33 -11.01 3.19
CA ALA A 183 -19.68 -10.78 1.90
C ALA A 183 -18.15 -10.96 1.95
N ASN A 184 -17.55 -10.84 3.14
CA ASN A 184 -16.12 -11.06 3.37
C ASN A 184 -15.81 -12.54 3.71
N GLY A 185 -16.86 -13.36 3.98
CA GLY A 185 -16.73 -14.74 4.42
C GLY A 185 -16.36 -14.86 5.91
N ASP A 186 -16.60 -13.83 6.70
CA ASP A 186 -16.32 -13.83 8.14
C ASP A 186 -17.26 -14.81 8.87
N THR A 187 -16.81 -15.35 10.00
CA THR A 187 -17.61 -16.28 10.82
C THR A 187 -18.72 -15.51 11.53
N LEU A 188 -19.96 -15.95 11.34
CA LEU A 188 -21.13 -15.31 11.93
C LEU A 188 -21.46 -15.84 13.31
N THR A 189 -21.80 -14.94 14.21
CA THR A 189 -22.47 -15.19 15.48
C THR A 189 -23.92 -14.72 15.39
N TYR A 190 -24.81 -15.33 16.18
CA TYR A 190 -26.24 -15.13 16.10
C TYR A 190 -26.77 -14.53 17.39
N ARG A 191 -27.81 -13.71 17.29
CA ARG A 191 -28.54 -13.17 18.42
C ARG A 191 -30.04 -13.13 18.11
N TRP A 192 -30.78 -14.09 18.68
CA TRP A 192 -32.21 -14.21 18.57
C TRP A 192 -32.92 -13.53 19.74
N ALA A 193 -34.10 -12.95 19.46
CA ALA A 193 -34.98 -12.43 20.48
C ALA A 193 -36.44 -12.72 20.10
N VAL A 194 -37.29 -12.91 21.12
CA VAL A 194 -38.76 -12.96 20.94
C VAL A 194 -39.28 -11.54 20.80
N ALA A 195 -39.81 -11.20 19.62
CA ALA A 195 -40.38 -9.88 19.34
C ALA A 195 -41.88 -9.81 19.70
N TYR A 196 -42.59 -10.94 19.50
CA TYR A 196 -44.00 -11.05 19.84
C TYR A 196 -44.36 -12.51 20.16
N GLN A 197 -45.26 -12.71 21.09
CA GLN A 197 -45.89 -13.99 21.41
C GLN A 197 -47.34 -13.74 21.87
N PRO A 198 -48.25 -14.76 21.79
CA PRO A 198 -49.62 -14.61 22.31
C PRO A 198 -49.62 -14.25 23.80
N PRO A 199 -50.57 -13.42 24.27
CA PRO A 199 -50.59 -12.86 25.65
C PRO A 199 -50.57 -13.88 26.76
N THR A 200 -51.08 -15.08 26.53
CA THR A 200 -51.09 -16.21 27.51
C THR A 200 -49.94 -17.17 27.34
N SER A 201 -49.01 -16.86 26.40
CA SER A 201 -47.83 -17.68 26.13
C SER A 201 -46.66 -17.16 26.94
N SER A 202 -45.80 -18.09 27.36
CA SER A 202 -44.45 -17.80 27.90
C SER A 202 -43.49 -18.79 27.29
N ILE A 203 -42.73 -18.34 26.29
CA ILE A 203 -41.73 -19.19 25.62
C ILE A 203 -40.31 -18.76 25.95
N THR A 204 -39.42 -19.72 25.97
CA THR A 204 -37.96 -19.53 25.97
C THR A 204 -37.37 -20.23 24.78
N LEU A 205 -36.37 -19.61 24.18
CA LEU A 205 -35.56 -20.25 23.16
C LEU A 205 -34.58 -21.22 23.83
N SER A 206 -34.33 -22.38 23.22
CA SER A 206 -33.30 -23.33 23.68
C SER A 206 -31.90 -22.69 23.71
N SER A 207 -31.66 -21.72 22.86
CA SER A 207 -30.49 -20.87 22.82
C SER A 207 -30.81 -19.57 22.10
N THR A 208 -30.20 -18.47 22.49
CA THR A 208 -30.28 -17.20 21.76
C THR A 208 -29.13 -16.97 20.79
N THR A 209 -28.12 -17.85 20.80
CA THR A 209 -26.83 -17.65 20.09
C THR A 209 -26.50 -18.73 19.06
N THR A 210 -27.35 -19.74 18.89
CA THR A 210 -27.18 -20.77 17.86
C THR A 210 -27.91 -20.40 16.56
N ALA A 211 -27.45 -20.94 15.43
CA ALA A 211 -28.09 -20.72 14.13
C ALA A 211 -29.51 -21.30 14.08
N SER A 212 -29.79 -22.39 14.82
CA SER A 212 -31.06 -23.12 14.76
C SER A 212 -31.61 -23.43 16.16
N PRO A 213 -32.04 -22.39 16.91
CA PRO A 213 -32.66 -22.64 18.21
C PRO A 213 -34.07 -23.18 18.04
N THR A 214 -34.58 -23.77 19.12
CA THR A 214 -35.97 -24.27 19.22
C THR A 214 -36.74 -23.49 20.26
N PHE A 215 -38.06 -23.51 20.13
CA PHE A 215 -38.96 -23.13 21.20
C PHE A 215 -40.15 -24.06 21.28
N ALA A 216 -40.76 -24.17 22.46
CA ALA A 216 -41.94 -24.98 22.69
C ALA A 216 -43.18 -24.08 22.74
N ALA A 217 -44.11 -24.24 21.80
CA ALA A 217 -45.35 -23.51 21.76
C ALA A 217 -46.48 -24.32 22.40
N THR A 218 -47.10 -23.75 23.42
CA THR A 218 -48.23 -24.34 24.17
C THR A 218 -49.57 -23.65 23.87
N VAL A 219 -49.55 -22.49 23.22
CA VAL A 219 -50.68 -21.66 22.89
C VAL A 219 -50.74 -21.48 21.37
N ALA A 220 -51.94 -21.57 20.76
CA ALA A 220 -52.15 -21.22 19.35
C ALA A 220 -52.05 -19.69 19.18
N GLY A 221 -51.53 -19.28 18.03
CA GLY A 221 -51.36 -17.87 17.68
C GLY A 221 -50.04 -17.59 16.91
N VAL A 222 -49.74 -16.34 16.76
CA VAL A 222 -48.56 -15.88 16.02
C VAL A 222 -47.43 -15.60 16.99
N TYR A 223 -46.22 -16.11 16.65
CA TYR A 223 -44.98 -15.81 17.33
C TYR A 223 -44.04 -15.10 16.34
N VAL A 224 -43.41 -14.04 16.74
CA VAL A 224 -42.45 -13.29 15.92
C VAL A 224 -41.09 -13.26 16.61
N PHE A 225 -40.06 -13.58 15.87
CA PHE A 225 -38.70 -13.56 16.34
C PHE A 225 -37.90 -12.56 15.52
N THR A 226 -36.93 -11.94 16.16
CA THR A 226 -35.90 -11.13 15.51
C THR A 226 -34.56 -11.83 15.59
N LEU A 227 -33.78 -11.70 14.53
CA LEU A 227 -32.43 -12.17 14.41
C LEU A 227 -31.51 -11.02 14.06
N VAL A 228 -30.41 -10.89 14.76
CA VAL A 228 -29.24 -10.10 14.36
C VAL A 228 -28.05 -11.05 14.27
N VAL A 229 -27.27 -10.93 13.24
CA VAL A 229 -26.00 -11.64 13.09
C VAL A 229 -24.83 -10.65 13.14
N ASN A 230 -23.66 -11.11 13.61
CA ASN A 230 -22.47 -10.28 13.74
C ASN A 230 -21.26 -11.06 13.22
N ASP A 231 -20.40 -10.38 12.45
CA ASP A 231 -19.19 -10.91 11.82
C ASP A 231 -17.93 -10.76 12.67
N GLY A 232 -18.07 -10.37 13.94
CA GLY A 232 -16.98 -10.05 14.86
C GLY A 232 -16.58 -8.57 14.85
N LYS A 233 -17.17 -7.75 13.95
CA LYS A 233 -16.84 -6.34 13.77
C LYS A 233 -18.10 -5.46 13.78
N ILE A 234 -19.17 -5.88 13.11
CA ILE A 234 -20.39 -5.10 12.93
C ILE A 234 -21.62 -5.99 12.94
N ASP A 235 -22.75 -5.47 13.45
CA ASP A 235 -24.04 -6.13 13.42
C ASP A 235 -24.74 -5.97 12.06
N SER A 236 -25.50 -7.00 11.67
CA SER A 236 -26.46 -6.90 10.55
C SER A 236 -27.65 -5.98 10.89
N ALA A 237 -28.38 -5.58 9.88
CA ALA A 237 -29.79 -5.21 10.09
C ALA A 237 -30.57 -6.40 10.70
N ALA A 238 -31.56 -6.09 11.52
CA ALA A 238 -32.42 -7.13 12.12
C ALA A 238 -33.32 -7.76 11.04
N ALA A 239 -33.33 -9.10 11.00
CA ALA A 239 -34.30 -9.89 10.23
C ALA A 239 -35.39 -10.43 11.14
N THR A 240 -36.59 -10.64 10.61
CA THR A 240 -37.72 -11.17 11.36
C THR A 240 -38.29 -12.41 10.72
N VAL A 241 -38.82 -13.33 11.52
CA VAL A 241 -39.59 -14.48 11.06
C VAL A 241 -40.86 -14.62 11.89
N SER A 242 -41.95 -14.97 11.21
CA SER A 242 -43.25 -15.22 11.85
C SER A 242 -43.58 -16.71 11.79
N ILE A 243 -44.04 -17.25 12.93
CA ILE A 243 -44.45 -18.64 13.07
C ILE A 243 -45.91 -18.64 13.51
N THR A 244 -46.80 -19.24 12.72
CA THR A 244 -48.21 -19.42 13.06
C THR A 244 -48.42 -20.82 13.63
N VAL A 245 -48.97 -20.92 14.83
CA VAL A 245 -49.33 -22.18 15.51
C VAL A 245 -50.84 -22.30 15.56
N ASN A 246 -51.42 -23.30 14.91
CA ASN A 246 -52.86 -23.59 14.84
C ASN A 246 -53.30 -24.64 15.88
#